data_71cdb21cc835b5fecf23ee27dd742298
#
_entry.id   71cdb21cc835b5fecf23ee27dd742298
#
_cell.length_a   1.000
_cell.length_b   1.000
_cell.length_c   1.000
_cell.angle_alpha   90.00
_cell.angle_beta   90.00
_cell.angle_gamma   90.00
#
_symmetry.space_group_name_H-M   'P 1'
#
loop_
_entity.id
_entity.type
_entity.pdbx_description
1 polymer ?
#
loop_
_entity_poly.entity_id
_entity_poly.type
_entity_poly.pdbx_seq_one_letter_code
_entity_poly.pdbx_strand_id
1 'polypeptide(L)'
;MRANSPTCYRHNFKKFYNLPERVIPDALRDKEIEQAEQINWLCTRAIDRLGFATSGDIKRFWEAVDTADEKDWMSKTDLIDVEVQTANRQWLPMQAPADIAQRLEQITAPTSRLRILNPFDPVIRDRDRLSRLFGFDYRIEIFVPAAKRQWGYYVYPLLEGDRFVGRLEAKANRKKGEITITQLWSEPGVRWTEARAAKLDAELARMGRFIGAPTIIWECLKTPKAA
;
A
#
# COMPACT_ATOMS: atom_id res chain seq x y z
N MET A 1 -16.09 -25.20 8.68
CA MET A 1 -15.19 -24.51 7.72
C MET A 1 -15.88 -24.39 6.39
N ARG A 2 -16.06 -23.20 5.85
CA ARG A 2 -16.53 -23.03 4.46
C ARG A 2 -15.33 -23.34 3.56
N ALA A 3 -15.41 -24.40 2.77
CA ALA A 3 -14.39 -24.70 1.77
C ALA A 3 -14.31 -23.52 0.79
N ASN A 4 -13.22 -22.74 0.85
CA ASN A 4 -12.97 -21.68 -0.11
C ASN A 4 -12.60 -22.32 -1.44
N SER A 5 -13.55 -22.35 -2.38
CA SER A 5 -13.28 -22.85 -3.73
C SER A 5 -12.26 -21.91 -4.41
N PRO A 6 -11.12 -22.42 -4.88
CA PRO A 6 -10.11 -21.60 -5.54
C PRO A 6 -10.60 -21.08 -6.89
N THR A 7 -10.13 -19.87 -7.25
CA THR A 7 -10.40 -19.31 -8.58
C THR A 7 -9.58 -20.06 -9.62
N CYS A 8 -10.23 -20.73 -10.54
CA CYS A 8 -9.60 -21.47 -11.65
C CYS A 8 -9.11 -20.52 -12.75
N TYR A 9 -9.98 -19.64 -13.21
CA TYR A 9 -9.65 -18.63 -14.22
C TYR A 9 -10.61 -17.43 -14.14
N ARG A 10 -10.32 -16.39 -14.94
CA ARG A 10 -11.20 -15.21 -15.08
C ARG A 10 -11.55 -15.00 -16.55
N HIS A 11 -12.81 -14.70 -16.82
CA HIS A 11 -13.28 -14.28 -18.12
C HIS A 11 -14.13 -13.01 -17.96
N ASN A 12 -13.77 -11.92 -18.65
CA ASN A 12 -14.43 -10.61 -18.52
C ASN A 12 -14.62 -10.18 -17.04
N PHE A 13 -13.56 -10.27 -16.23
CA PHE A 13 -13.55 -10.00 -14.78
C PHE A 13 -14.40 -10.95 -13.92
N LYS A 14 -15.21 -11.82 -14.48
CA LYS A 14 -15.93 -12.86 -13.71
C LYS A 14 -14.96 -13.94 -13.28
N LYS A 15 -15.01 -14.29 -12.00
CA LYS A 15 -14.23 -15.39 -11.44
C LYS A 15 -14.98 -16.70 -11.67
N PHE A 16 -14.27 -17.70 -12.15
CA PHE A 16 -14.75 -19.07 -12.24
C PHE A 16 -14.03 -19.90 -11.19
N TYR A 17 -14.78 -20.62 -10.40
CA TYR A 17 -14.29 -21.42 -9.28
C TYR A 17 -14.36 -22.91 -9.65
N ASN A 18 -13.47 -23.69 -9.07
CA ASN A 18 -13.48 -25.14 -9.21
C ASN A 18 -13.11 -25.79 -7.87
N LEU A 19 -13.19 -27.10 -7.80
CA LEU A 19 -12.77 -27.85 -6.63
C LEU A 19 -11.26 -27.74 -6.41
N PRO A 20 -10.78 -27.64 -5.16
CA PRO A 20 -9.35 -27.58 -4.85
C PRO A 20 -8.55 -28.68 -5.54
N GLU A 21 -9.08 -29.89 -5.58
CA GLU A 21 -8.44 -31.07 -6.18
C GLU A 21 -8.17 -30.92 -7.69
N ARG A 22 -8.91 -30.05 -8.36
CA ARG A 22 -8.75 -29.80 -9.81
C ARG A 22 -7.88 -28.58 -10.13
N VAL A 23 -7.58 -27.76 -9.13
CA VAL A 23 -6.88 -26.48 -9.34
C VAL A 23 -5.54 -26.47 -8.65
N ILE A 24 -5.43 -27.12 -7.49
CA ILE A 24 -4.22 -27.13 -6.67
C ILE A 24 -3.52 -28.48 -6.87
N PRO A 25 -2.25 -28.50 -7.28
CA PRO A 25 -1.46 -29.73 -7.39
C PRO A 25 -1.44 -30.51 -6.06
N ASP A 26 -1.51 -31.84 -6.14
CA ASP A 26 -1.53 -32.73 -4.96
C ASP A 26 -0.37 -32.44 -4.00
N ALA A 27 0.84 -32.26 -4.53
CA ALA A 27 2.02 -31.98 -3.74
C ALA A 27 1.93 -30.69 -2.86
N LEU A 28 1.03 -29.76 -3.24
CA LEU A 28 0.77 -28.54 -2.45
C LEU A 28 -0.45 -28.71 -1.55
N ARG A 29 -1.42 -29.50 -1.97
CA ARG A 29 -2.66 -29.73 -1.22
C ARG A 29 -2.43 -30.67 -0.05
N ASP A 30 -1.64 -31.70 -0.26
CA ASP A 30 -1.42 -32.77 0.71
C ASP A 30 -0.28 -32.45 1.69
N LYS A 31 0.35 -31.26 1.53
CA LYS A 31 1.35 -30.76 2.46
C LYS A 31 0.67 -30.26 3.74
N GLU A 32 0.78 -31.04 4.81
CA GLU A 32 0.43 -30.57 6.14
C GLU A 32 1.50 -29.62 6.66
N ILE A 33 1.07 -28.43 7.10
CA ILE A 33 1.93 -27.43 7.71
C ILE A 33 1.41 -27.20 9.12
N GLU A 34 2.27 -27.38 10.11
CA GLU A 34 1.96 -27.11 11.50
C GLU A 34 1.56 -25.64 11.70
N GLN A 35 0.54 -25.41 12.52
CA GLN A 35 0.03 -24.05 12.78
C GLN A 35 1.13 -23.11 13.26
N ALA A 36 2.02 -23.59 14.13
CA ALA A 36 3.15 -22.80 14.64
C ALA A 36 4.11 -22.37 13.51
N GLU A 37 4.39 -23.24 12.54
CA GLU A 37 5.22 -22.93 11.37
C GLU A 37 4.54 -21.87 10.49
N GLN A 38 3.23 -21.98 10.28
CA GLN A 38 2.45 -21.03 9.51
C GLN A 38 2.42 -19.65 10.17
N ILE A 39 2.19 -19.56 11.48
CA ILE A 39 2.22 -18.31 12.25
C ILE A 39 3.61 -17.69 12.17
N ASN A 40 4.67 -18.48 12.41
CA ASN A 40 6.04 -18.00 12.31
C ASN A 40 6.35 -17.42 10.93
N TRP A 41 5.96 -18.10 9.87
CA TRP A 41 6.16 -17.61 8.50
C TRP A 41 5.42 -16.29 8.24
N LEU A 42 4.14 -16.20 8.62
CA LEU A 42 3.31 -15.01 8.42
C LEU A 42 3.89 -13.80 9.19
N CYS A 43 4.20 -13.96 10.47
CA CYS A 43 4.69 -12.89 11.32
C CYS A 43 6.11 -12.45 10.91
N THR A 44 7.02 -13.38 10.62
CA THR A 44 8.36 -13.08 10.11
C THR A 44 8.30 -12.30 8.80
N ARG A 45 7.43 -12.69 7.86
CA ARG A 45 7.26 -11.97 6.61
C ARG A 45 6.62 -10.60 6.79
N ALA A 46 5.75 -10.44 7.79
CA ALA A 46 5.17 -9.14 8.10
C ALA A 46 6.22 -8.17 8.63
N ILE A 47 6.98 -8.55 9.67
CA ILE A 47 8.00 -7.68 10.27
C ILE A 47 9.15 -7.37 9.30
N ASP A 48 9.54 -8.32 8.47
CA ASP A 48 10.54 -8.13 7.43
C ASP A 48 10.16 -7.03 6.42
N ARG A 49 8.88 -6.97 6.05
CA ARG A 49 8.36 -5.97 5.10
C ARG A 49 8.05 -4.64 5.75
N LEU A 50 7.69 -4.66 7.02
CA LEU A 50 7.40 -3.44 7.78
C LEU A 50 8.68 -2.76 8.30
N GLY A 51 9.75 -3.53 8.51
CA GLY A 51 11.03 -3.09 9.09
C GLY A 51 10.96 -2.92 10.60
N PHE A 52 9.91 -2.33 11.11
CA PHE A 52 9.56 -2.19 12.53
C PHE A 52 8.03 -2.16 12.65
N ALA A 53 7.48 -2.61 13.76
CA ALA A 53 6.04 -2.74 13.91
C ALA A 53 5.60 -2.74 15.37
N THR A 54 4.36 -2.33 15.60
CA THR A 54 3.61 -2.73 16.79
C THR A 54 2.99 -4.10 16.57
N SER A 55 2.56 -4.77 17.64
CA SER A 55 1.76 -6.00 17.60
C SER A 55 0.58 -5.86 16.63
N GLY A 56 -0.19 -4.78 16.75
CA GLY A 56 -1.30 -4.51 15.84
C GLY A 56 -0.92 -4.39 14.37
N ASP A 57 0.27 -3.87 14.04
CA ASP A 57 0.73 -3.75 12.66
C ASP A 57 1.01 -5.12 12.03
N ILE A 58 1.65 -6.03 12.78
CA ILE A 58 1.93 -7.41 12.32
C ILE A 58 0.62 -8.17 12.04
N LYS A 59 -0.31 -8.10 12.98
CA LYS A 59 -1.62 -8.73 12.84
C LYS A 59 -2.37 -8.22 11.59
N ARG A 60 -2.44 -6.90 11.40
CA ARG A 60 -3.15 -6.28 10.28
C ARG A 60 -2.48 -6.53 8.92
N PHE A 61 -1.20 -6.90 8.92
CA PHE A 61 -0.46 -7.07 7.66
C PHE A 61 -1.09 -8.14 6.76
N TRP A 62 -1.45 -9.30 7.31
CA TRP A 62 -2.09 -10.39 6.57
C TRP A 62 -3.57 -10.58 6.92
N GLU A 63 -4.01 -10.11 8.10
CA GLU A 63 -5.33 -10.39 8.68
C GLU A 63 -5.61 -11.91 8.81
N ALA A 64 -4.56 -12.68 9.05
CA ALA A 64 -4.59 -14.15 9.04
C ALA A 64 -4.02 -14.77 10.32
N VAL A 65 -3.62 -13.97 11.29
CA VAL A 65 -3.09 -14.41 12.59
C VAL A 65 -3.93 -13.81 13.71
N ASP A 66 -4.25 -14.62 14.72
CA ASP A 66 -4.95 -14.14 15.90
C ASP A 66 -4.04 -13.32 16.82
N THR A 67 -4.65 -12.46 17.64
CA THR A 67 -3.90 -11.58 18.56
C THR A 67 -3.11 -12.37 19.61
N ALA A 68 -3.63 -13.50 20.07
CA ALA A 68 -2.95 -14.35 21.03
C ALA A 68 -1.72 -15.02 20.42
N ASP A 69 -1.88 -15.61 19.24
CA ASP A 69 -0.83 -16.28 18.49
C ASP A 69 0.30 -15.30 18.10
N GLU A 70 -0.08 -14.10 17.65
CA GLU A 70 0.89 -13.06 17.28
C GLU A 70 1.71 -12.58 18.50
N LYS A 71 1.07 -12.33 19.65
CA LYS A 71 1.76 -11.92 20.88
C LYS A 71 2.68 -13.03 21.41
N ASP A 72 2.23 -14.28 21.38
CA ASP A 72 3.04 -15.42 21.75
C ASP A 72 4.27 -15.55 20.84
N TRP A 73 4.07 -15.41 19.52
CA TRP A 73 5.18 -15.39 18.56
C TRP A 73 6.17 -14.26 18.83
N MET A 74 5.72 -13.02 19.08
CA MET A 74 6.58 -11.87 19.39
C MET A 74 7.41 -12.11 20.64
N SER A 75 6.82 -12.73 21.67
CA SER A 75 7.53 -13.02 22.94
C SER A 75 8.63 -14.08 22.82
N LYS A 76 8.57 -14.90 21.76
CA LYS A 76 9.51 -16.02 21.51
C LYS A 76 10.52 -15.73 20.40
N THR A 77 10.34 -14.61 19.68
CA THR A 77 11.17 -14.27 18.53
C THR A 77 12.22 -13.24 18.95
N ASP A 78 13.41 -13.34 18.37
CA ASP A 78 14.51 -12.40 18.60
C ASP A 78 14.23 -11.06 17.94
N LEU A 79 13.32 -10.30 18.54
CA LEU A 79 13.01 -8.91 18.19
C LEU A 79 13.59 -7.99 19.25
N ILE A 80 13.99 -6.79 18.84
CA ILE A 80 14.49 -5.76 19.75
C ILE A 80 13.47 -4.63 19.87
N ASP A 81 13.42 -4.02 21.06
CA ASP A 81 12.61 -2.82 21.28
C ASP A 81 13.27 -1.62 20.63
N VAL A 82 12.50 -0.84 19.91
CA VAL A 82 12.93 0.39 19.26
C VAL A 82 11.91 1.50 19.52
N GLU A 83 12.38 2.74 19.51
CA GLU A 83 11.51 3.91 19.53
C GLU A 83 11.49 4.56 18.15
N VAL A 84 10.31 4.74 17.61
CA VAL A 84 10.12 5.33 16.28
C VAL A 84 9.46 6.69 16.41
N GLN A 85 10.11 7.71 15.85
CA GLN A 85 9.53 9.04 15.83
C GLN A 85 8.42 9.12 14.78
N THR A 86 7.23 9.49 15.21
CA THR A 86 6.04 9.65 14.38
C THR A 86 6.02 11.02 13.68
N ALA A 87 5.12 11.19 12.72
CA ALA A 87 4.97 12.45 11.97
C ALA A 87 4.68 13.67 12.86
N ASN A 88 4.02 13.47 14.01
CA ASN A 88 3.75 14.51 15.00
C ASN A 88 4.89 14.67 16.04
N ARG A 89 6.06 14.08 15.79
CA ARG A 89 7.28 14.13 16.63
C ARG A 89 7.16 13.43 17.99
N GLN A 90 6.18 12.59 18.17
CA GLN A 90 6.08 11.72 19.35
C GLN A 90 6.91 10.45 19.12
N TRP A 91 7.53 9.93 20.19
CA TRP A 91 8.21 8.64 20.15
C TRP A 91 7.22 7.53 20.50
N LEU A 92 7.20 6.49 19.71
CA LEU A 92 6.32 5.35 19.89
C LEU A 92 7.15 4.06 20.00
N PRO A 93 6.97 3.28 21.09
CA PRO A 93 7.64 2.00 21.23
C PRO A 93 7.11 1.02 20.19
N MET A 94 8.05 0.36 19.52
CA MET A 94 7.80 -0.68 18.52
C MET A 94 8.85 -1.77 18.66
N GLN A 95 8.71 -2.85 17.89
CA GLN A 95 9.71 -3.88 17.79
C GLN A 95 10.24 -3.98 16.36
N ALA A 96 11.50 -4.40 16.24
CA ALA A 96 12.19 -4.55 14.98
C ALA A 96 13.04 -5.84 14.99
N PRO A 97 13.42 -6.37 13.81
CA PRO A 97 14.41 -7.45 13.74
C PRO A 97 15.73 -7.04 14.40
N ALA A 98 16.43 -7.99 15.00
CA ALA A 98 17.69 -7.74 15.71
C ALA A 98 18.78 -7.08 14.83
N ASP A 99 18.73 -7.29 13.52
CA ASP A 99 19.65 -6.72 12.53
C ASP A 99 19.22 -5.32 12.01
N ILE A 100 18.24 -4.66 12.63
CA ILE A 100 17.69 -3.38 12.13
C ILE A 100 18.76 -2.29 12.02
N ALA A 101 19.71 -2.23 12.94
CA ALA A 101 20.81 -1.26 12.90
C ALA A 101 21.65 -1.45 11.62
N GLN A 102 22.02 -2.69 11.29
CA GLN A 102 22.77 -3.02 10.08
C GLN A 102 21.94 -2.70 8.82
N ARG A 103 20.63 -2.98 8.83
CA ARG A 103 19.74 -2.61 7.71
C ARG A 103 19.70 -1.10 7.51
N LEU A 104 19.66 -0.30 8.59
CA LEU A 104 19.65 1.16 8.52
C LEU A 104 20.92 1.74 7.88
N GLU A 105 22.09 1.16 8.17
CA GLU A 105 23.36 1.58 7.56
C GLU A 105 23.39 1.35 6.04
N GLN A 106 22.62 0.39 5.54
CA GLN A 106 22.55 0.04 4.12
C GLN A 106 21.46 0.82 3.36
N ILE A 107 20.59 1.55 4.07
CA ILE A 107 19.51 2.31 3.44
C ILE A 107 20.09 3.55 2.77
N THR A 108 19.85 3.65 1.47
CA THR A 108 20.10 4.89 0.73
C THR A 108 18.94 5.86 0.92
N ALA A 109 19.24 7.17 0.90
CA ALA A 109 18.21 8.19 0.94
C ALA A 109 17.15 7.96 -0.16
N PRO A 110 15.86 8.17 0.15
CA PRO A 110 14.82 8.01 -0.85
C PRO A 110 15.03 8.99 -2.01
N THR A 111 14.83 8.49 -3.22
CA THR A 111 14.98 9.33 -4.42
C THR A 111 13.92 10.43 -4.42
N SER A 112 14.26 11.60 -4.96
CA SER A 112 13.32 12.71 -5.13
C SER A 112 12.25 12.48 -6.22
N ARG A 113 12.12 11.24 -6.71
CA ARG A 113 11.10 10.86 -7.69
C ARG A 113 9.71 10.97 -7.08
N LEU A 114 8.77 11.57 -7.81
CA LEU A 114 7.36 11.50 -7.48
C LEU A 114 6.79 10.16 -7.95
N ARG A 115 5.99 9.51 -7.12
CA ARG A 115 5.32 8.23 -7.39
C ARG A 115 3.81 8.38 -7.21
N ILE A 116 3.06 7.80 -8.12
CA ILE A 116 1.62 7.63 -8.01
C ILE A 116 1.38 6.28 -7.36
N LEU A 117 0.91 6.26 -6.11
CA LEU A 117 0.69 5.03 -5.38
C LEU A 117 -0.74 4.51 -5.58
N ASN A 118 -0.86 3.19 -5.69
CA ASN A 118 -2.16 2.56 -5.74
C ASN A 118 -2.83 2.64 -4.34
N PRO A 119 -4.14 2.93 -4.24
CA PRO A 119 -4.87 2.91 -2.96
C PRO A 119 -4.75 1.61 -2.16
N PHE A 120 -4.43 0.49 -2.81
CA PHE A 120 -4.20 -0.81 -2.19
C PHE A 120 -2.71 -1.14 -1.97
N ASP A 121 -1.82 -0.17 -2.19
CA ASP A 121 -0.40 -0.32 -1.88
C ASP A 121 -0.22 -0.64 -0.38
N PRO A 122 0.71 -1.54 0.01
CA PRO A 122 0.97 -1.87 1.41
C PRO A 122 1.25 -0.66 2.30
N VAL A 123 1.90 0.38 1.78
CA VAL A 123 2.14 1.64 2.51
C VAL A 123 0.84 2.39 2.81
N ILE A 124 -0.15 2.29 1.92
CA ILE A 124 -1.44 3.02 2.03
C ILE A 124 -2.49 2.23 2.81
N ARG A 125 -2.43 0.90 2.76
CA ARG A 125 -3.47 0.01 3.26
C ARG A 125 -3.72 0.13 4.75
N ASP A 126 -2.65 0.19 5.56
CA ASP A 126 -2.75 0.40 7.01
C ASP A 126 -2.81 1.91 7.31
N ARG A 127 -4.02 2.42 7.49
CA ARG A 127 -4.31 3.85 7.69
C ARG A 127 -3.71 4.39 8.97
N ASP A 128 -3.74 3.62 10.04
CA ASP A 128 -3.20 4.04 11.34
C ASP A 128 -1.69 4.19 11.24
N ARG A 129 -1.03 3.24 10.59
CA ARG A 129 0.41 3.29 10.32
C ARG A 129 0.75 4.45 9.36
N LEU A 130 -0.03 4.64 8.31
CA LEU A 130 0.15 5.73 7.35
C LEU A 130 0.04 7.10 8.02
N SER A 131 -0.98 7.30 8.84
CA SER A 131 -1.16 8.55 9.60
C SER A 131 -0.04 8.75 10.63
N ARG A 132 0.34 7.71 11.37
CA ARG A 132 1.41 7.78 12.36
C ARG A 132 2.77 8.13 11.77
N LEU A 133 3.16 7.47 10.69
CA LEU A 133 4.51 7.61 10.12
C LEU A 133 4.64 8.79 9.16
N PHE A 134 3.61 9.11 8.40
CA PHE A 134 3.67 10.11 7.34
C PHE A 134 2.77 11.32 7.59
N GLY A 135 1.92 11.32 8.62
CA GLY A 135 0.94 12.37 8.85
C GLY A 135 -0.07 12.52 7.71
N PHE A 136 -0.30 11.44 6.98
CA PHE A 136 -1.13 11.44 5.79
C PHE A 136 -2.42 10.63 6.04
N ASP A 137 -3.54 11.32 6.11
CA ASP A 137 -4.85 10.70 6.25
C ASP A 137 -5.40 10.37 4.88
N TYR A 138 -5.61 9.06 4.64
CA TYR A 138 -6.12 8.58 3.38
C TYR A 138 -7.21 7.52 3.54
N ARG A 139 -8.26 7.68 2.75
CA ARG A 139 -9.34 6.70 2.63
C ARG A 139 -9.81 6.62 1.18
N ILE A 140 -9.85 5.40 0.63
CA ILE A 140 -10.48 5.19 -0.68
C ILE A 140 -12.01 5.34 -0.55
N GLU A 141 -12.63 6.08 -1.47
CA GLU A 141 -14.05 6.43 -1.39
C GLU A 141 -14.92 5.68 -2.42
N ILE A 142 -14.44 4.55 -2.95
CA ILE A 142 -15.18 3.75 -3.95
C ILE A 142 -16.54 3.26 -3.45
N PHE A 143 -16.69 3.07 -2.14
CA PHE A 143 -17.96 2.65 -1.52
C PHE A 143 -18.77 3.82 -0.93
N VAL A 144 -18.25 5.04 -1.04
CA VAL A 144 -18.95 6.25 -0.56
C VAL A 144 -19.85 6.76 -1.68
N PRO A 145 -21.14 7.08 -1.41
CA PRO A 145 -22.01 7.70 -2.39
C PRO A 145 -21.41 8.99 -2.99
N ALA A 146 -21.56 9.23 -4.28
CA ALA A 146 -20.89 10.32 -4.98
C ALA A 146 -21.04 11.68 -4.30
N ALA A 147 -22.24 12.02 -3.83
CA ALA A 147 -22.51 13.29 -3.14
C ALA A 147 -21.83 13.45 -1.76
N LYS A 148 -21.29 12.38 -1.20
CA LYS A 148 -20.61 12.37 0.12
C LYS A 148 -19.10 12.20 0.00
N ARG A 149 -18.55 12.08 -1.20
CA ARG A 149 -17.11 11.95 -1.42
C ARG A 149 -16.43 13.29 -1.19
N GLN A 150 -15.35 13.26 -0.44
CA GLN A 150 -14.49 14.42 -0.22
C GLN A 150 -13.53 14.62 -1.41
N TRP A 151 -12.95 13.54 -1.90
CA TRP A 151 -11.89 13.59 -2.90
C TRP A 151 -12.33 13.06 -4.27
N GLY A 152 -13.01 11.92 -4.32
CA GLY A 152 -13.41 11.31 -5.59
C GLY A 152 -13.59 9.81 -5.51
N TYR A 153 -13.83 9.18 -6.66
CA TYR A 153 -14.12 7.75 -6.70
C TYR A 153 -12.87 6.91 -6.48
N TYR A 154 -11.80 7.22 -7.21
CA TYR A 154 -10.54 6.48 -7.16
C TYR A 154 -9.36 7.44 -7.19
N VAL A 155 -8.90 7.82 -6.03
CA VAL A 155 -7.88 8.84 -5.84
C VAL A 155 -6.55 8.20 -5.48
N TYR A 156 -5.51 8.56 -6.19
CA TYR A 156 -4.15 8.06 -6.00
C TYR A 156 -3.35 9.02 -5.12
N PRO A 157 -2.75 8.54 -4.01
CA PRO A 157 -1.76 9.31 -3.27
C PRO A 157 -0.51 9.59 -4.11
N LEU A 158 0.06 10.78 -3.95
CA LEU A 158 1.31 11.20 -4.58
C LEU A 158 2.42 11.26 -3.54
N LEU A 159 3.42 10.40 -3.66
CA LEU A 159 4.59 10.33 -2.78
C LEU A 159 5.82 10.89 -3.50
N GLU A 160 6.50 11.87 -2.91
CA GLU A 160 7.79 12.38 -3.37
C GLU A 160 8.85 12.21 -2.28
N GLY A 161 9.85 11.38 -2.55
CA GLY A 161 10.78 10.97 -1.51
C GLY A 161 10.08 10.15 -0.43
N ASP A 162 10.04 10.70 0.76
CA ASP A 162 9.40 10.17 1.96
C ASP A 162 8.14 10.97 2.39
N ARG A 163 7.70 11.94 1.56
CA ARG A 163 6.57 12.82 1.89
C ARG A 163 5.42 12.66 0.91
N PHE A 164 4.21 12.54 1.43
CA PHE A 164 3.01 12.69 0.62
C PHE A 164 2.80 14.17 0.27
N VAL A 165 2.67 14.43 -1.03
CA VAL A 165 2.64 15.80 -1.56
C VAL A 165 1.32 16.18 -2.19
N GLY A 166 0.44 15.21 -2.41
CA GLY A 166 -0.85 15.48 -3.02
C GLY A 166 -1.66 14.23 -3.33
N ARG A 167 -2.76 14.45 -4.03
CA ARG A 167 -3.72 13.43 -4.45
C ARG A 167 -4.12 13.66 -5.89
N LEU A 168 -4.32 12.58 -6.64
CA LEU A 168 -4.67 12.60 -8.04
C LEU A 168 -5.88 11.73 -8.32
N GLU A 169 -6.95 12.25 -8.90
CA GLU A 169 -8.00 11.43 -9.47
C GLU A 169 -7.75 11.23 -10.94
N ALA A 170 -7.66 9.97 -11.36
CA ALA A 170 -7.37 9.60 -12.74
C ALA A 170 -8.16 8.38 -13.17
N LYS A 171 -8.52 8.35 -14.46
CA LYS A 171 -9.23 7.24 -15.07
C LYS A 171 -8.57 6.83 -16.38
N ALA A 172 -8.31 5.54 -16.55
CA ALA A 172 -7.75 5.01 -17.79
C ALA A 172 -8.82 4.47 -18.72
N ASN A 173 -8.73 4.82 -20.00
CA ASN A 173 -9.44 4.20 -21.09
C ASN A 173 -8.45 3.46 -21.99
N ARG A 174 -8.23 2.17 -21.68
CA ARG A 174 -7.26 1.35 -22.44
C ARG A 174 -7.62 1.17 -23.91
N LYS A 175 -8.90 1.20 -24.27
CA LYS A 175 -9.32 1.07 -25.67
C LYS A 175 -8.90 2.28 -26.50
N LYS A 176 -8.90 3.47 -25.90
CA LYS A 176 -8.44 4.71 -26.54
C LYS A 176 -6.97 5.02 -26.31
N GLY A 177 -6.30 4.27 -25.42
CA GLY A 177 -4.92 4.55 -25.03
C GLY A 177 -4.76 5.83 -24.20
N GLU A 178 -5.76 6.20 -23.39
CA GLU A 178 -5.86 7.48 -22.69
C GLU A 178 -5.92 7.31 -21.18
N ILE A 179 -5.25 8.22 -20.45
CA ILE A 179 -5.45 8.47 -19.02
C ILE A 179 -6.00 9.87 -18.88
N THR A 180 -7.18 9.99 -18.30
CA THR A 180 -7.83 11.27 -18.03
C THR A 180 -7.61 11.65 -16.57
N ILE A 181 -7.04 12.83 -16.32
CA ILE A 181 -6.85 13.42 -15.00
C ILE A 181 -8.03 14.36 -14.74
N THR A 182 -8.87 14.01 -13.78
CA THR A 182 -10.08 14.77 -13.47
C THR A 182 -9.86 15.76 -12.34
N GLN A 183 -8.99 15.43 -11.37
CA GLN A 183 -8.69 16.31 -10.25
C GLN A 183 -7.24 16.13 -9.77
N LEU A 184 -6.67 17.21 -9.26
CA LEU A 184 -5.36 17.23 -8.62
C LEU A 184 -5.44 18.11 -7.36
N TRP A 185 -4.93 17.60 -6.23
CA TRP A 185 -4.85 18.33 -4.96
C TRP A 185 -3.43 18.30 -4.42
N SER A 186 -3.01 19.39 -3.77
CA SER A 186 -1.77 19.43 -2.97
C SER A 186 -2.07 19.27 -1.50
N GLU A 187 -1.23 18.52 -0.77
CA GLU A 187 -1.37 18.41 0.68
C GLU A 187 -1.07 19.76 1.37
N PRO A 188 -1.60 19.99 2.58
CA PRO A 188 -1.37 21.20 3.33
C PRO A 188 0.13 21.50 3.51
N GLY A 189 0.52 22.75 3.31
CA GLY A 189 1.92 23.19 3.43
C GLY A 189 2.86 22.65 2.33
N VAL A 190 2.33 22.07 1.27
CA VAL A 190 3.08 21.64 0.09
C VAL A 190 3.02 22.71 -0.98
N ARG A 191 4.18 23.32 -1.27
CA ARG A 191 4.31 24.24 -2.41
C ARG A 191 4.38 23.45 -3.72
N TRP A 192 3.45 23.69 -4.63
CA TRP A 192 3.46 23.07 -5.95
C TRP A 192 4.34 23.87 -6.90
N THR A 193 5.49 23.34 -7.27
CA THR A 193 6.47 23.98 -8.15
C THR A 193 6.43 23.38 -9.55
N GLU A 194 6.97 24.08 -10.55
CA GLU A 194 7.14 23.55 -11.91
C GLU A 194 7.97 22.26 -11.92
N ALA A 195 9.02 22.20 -11.10
CA ALA A 195 9.83 20.98 -10.96
C ALA A 195 9.01 19.79 -10.44
N ARG A 196 8.07 20.01 -9.52
CA ARG A 196 7.16 18.95 -9.04
C ARG A 196 6.14 18.57 -10.11
N ALA A 197 5.60 19.54 -10.84
CA ALA A 197 4.72 19.26 -11.99
C ALA A 197 5.44 18.42 -13.06
N ALA A 198 6.68 18.72 -13.38
CA ALA A 198 7.49 17.92 -14.32
C ALA A 198 7.73 16.48 -13.81
N LYS A 199 7.93 16.30 -12.49
CA LYS A 199 8.03 14.95 -11.89
C LYS A 199 6.70 14.18 -12.02
N LEU A 200 5.57 14.84 -11.83
CA LEU A 200 4.25 14.22 -12.03
C LEU A 200 4.04 13.83 -13.50
N ASP A 201 4.34 14.72 -14.45
CA ASP A 201 4.25 14.42 -15.88
C ASP A 201 5.14 13.21 -16.26
N ALA A 202 6.35 13.13 -15.73
CA ALA A 202 7.25 12.00 -15.95
C ALA A 202 6.70 10.70 -15.35
N GLU A 203 6.02 10.75 -14.20
CA GLU A 203 5.41 9.57 -13.58
C GLU A 203 4.14 9.13 -14.33
N LEU A 204 3.32 10.07 -14.77
CA LEU A 204 2.16 9.79 -15.64
C LEU A 204 2.58 9.13 -16.95
N ALA A 205 3.66 9.59 -17.56
CA ALA A 205 4.22 8.97 -18.76
C ALA A 205 4.70 7.53 -18.51
N ARG A 206 5.29 7.24 -17.33
CA ARG A 206 5.66 5.86 -16.93
C ARG A 206 4.44 5.00 -16.72
N MET A 207 3.46 5.51 -16.00
CA MET A 207 2.18 4.82 -15.76
C MET A 207 1.46 4.54 -17.09
N GLY A 208 1.41 5.52 -17.99
CA GLY A 208 0.79 5.37 -19.31
C GLY A 208 1.42 4.25 -20.13
N ARG A 209 2.76 4.20 -20.17
CA ARG A 209 3.48 3.09 -20.84
C ARG A 209 3.17 1.73 -20.19
N PHE A 210 3.17 1.67 -18.88
CA PHE A 210 2.91 0.43 -18.14
C PHE A 210 1.52 -0.15 -18.40
N ILE A 211 0.48 0.70 -18.46
CA ILE A 211 -0.90 0.24 -18.67
C ILE A 211 -1.36 0.22 -20.14
N GLY A 212 -0.50 0.61 -21.08
CA GLY A 212 -0.84 0.69 -22.50
C GLY A 212 -1.78 1.86 -22.84
N ALA A 213 -1.67 2.98 -22.12
CA ALA A 213 -2.45 4.20 -22.32
C ALA A 213 -1.54 5.44 -22.25
N PRO A 214 -0.71 5.68 -23.29
CA PRO A 214 0.33 6.71 -23.24
C PRO A 214 -0.19 8.16 -23.34
N THR A 215 -1.43 8.36 -23.79
CA THR A 215 -2.00 9.70 -23.95
C THR A 215 -2.56 10.21 -22.62
N ILE A 216 -2.05 11.35 -22.15
CA ILE A 216 -2.52 11.99 -20.92
C ILE A 216 -3.41 13.18 -21.24
N ILE A 217 -4.65 13.13 -20.77
CA ILE A 217 -5.66 14.18 -20.94
C ILE A 217 -5.92 14.85 -19.59
N TRP A 218 -5.83 16.15 -19.53
CA TRP A 218 -6.12 16.96 -18.36
C TRP A 218 -7.50 17.62 -18.49
N GLU A 219 -8.46 17.21 -17.66
CA GLU A 219 -9.78 17.83 -17.52
C GLU A 219 -9.80 18.87 -16.38
N CYS A 220 -8.73 18.92 -15.57
CA CYS A 220 -8.55 19.93 -14.55
C CYS A 220 -7.28 20.78 -14.82
N LEU A 221 -7.11 21.85 -14.06
CA LEU A 221 -5.88 22.64 -14.11
C LEU A 221 -4.70 21.79 -13.60
N LYS A 222 -3.54 21.93 -14.22
CA LYS A 222 -2.29 21.31 -13.74
C LYS A 222 -1.78 21.94 -12.43
N THR A 223 -2.38 23.04 -11.99
CA THR A 223 -2.19 23.64 -10.67
C THR A 223 -3.15 23.00 -9.70
N PRO A 224 -2.68 22.32 -8.65
CA PRO A 224 -3.55 21.61 -7.73
C PRO A 224 -4.42 22.57 -6.91
N LYS A 225 -5.61 22.09 -6.54
CA LYS A 225 -6.41 22.71 -5.49
C LYS A 225 -5.74 22.43 -4.13
N ALA A 226 -5.90 23.31 -3.17
CA ALA A 226 -5.51 23.02 -1.79
C ALA A 226 -6.37 21.86 -1.24
N ALA A 227 -5.73 20.92 -0.55
CA ALA A 227 -6.40 19.77 0.07
C ALA A 227 -7.12 20.20 1.36
#